data_fddafd2d3a0b1f07e092a22435c430c7
#
_entry.id   fddafd2d3a0b1f07e092a22435c430c7
#
_cell.length_a   1.000
_cell.length_b   1.000
_cell.length_c   1.000
_cell.angle_alpha   90.00
_cell.angle_beta   90.00
_cell.angle_gamma   90.00
#
_symmetry.space_group_name_H-M   'P 1'
#
loop_
_entity.id
_entity.type
_entity.pdbx_description
1 polymer ?
#
loop_
_entity_poly.entity_id
_entity_poly.type
_entity_poly.pdbx_seq_one_letter_code
_entity_poly.pdbx_strand_id
1 'polypeptide(L)'
;MTTSVIIPTKNEVIGVKEILTKIDRVWAEEWFLIDGNSTDGTIQEAENLGFEVIQQTGKGLSNAYREGVNHASGENILFFSPDGNAEPNDIPKLIKKMVDENCDIVQISRFGKEGISEDDTIITAFGNRMFTFLVNVFFGGK
;
A
#
# COMPACT_ATOMS: atom_id res chain seq x y z
N MET A 1 -11.44 -16.19 4.57
CA MET A 1 -10.32 -15.36 5.04
C MET A 1 -10.71 -13.90 4.85
N THR A 2 -10.72 -13.15 5.92
CA THR A 2 -11.06 -11.71 5.91
C THR A 2 -9.82 -10.86 5.65
N THR A 3 -9.99 -9.74 4.97
CA THR A 3 -8.87 -8.84 4.62
C THR A 3 -9.15 -7.43 5.11
N SER A 4 -8.17 -6.84 5.81
CA SER A 4 -8.15 -5.42 6.17
C SER A 4 -7.22 -4.66 5.24
N VAL A 5 -7.73 -3.64 4.56
CA VAL A 5 -6.92 -2.75 3.72
C VAL A 5 -6.57 -1.50 4.49
N ILE A 6 -5.28 -1.28 4.66
CA ILE A 6 -4.69 -0.15 5.37
C ILE A 6 -4.12 0.83 4.36
N ILE A 7 -4.59 2.07 4.41
CA ILE A 7 -4.22 3.13 3.48
C ILE A 7 -3.49 4.24 4.26
N PRO A 8 -2.16 4.24 4.31
CA PRO A 8 -1.42 5.33 4.92
C PRO A 8 -1.50 6.58 4.05
N THR A 9 -1.81 7.72 4.67
CA THR A 9 -1.92 9.01 3.97
C THR A 9 -1.18 10.12 4.71
N LYS A 10 -0.64 11.07 3.95
CA LYS A 10 -0.16 12.33 4.47
C LYS A 10 -0.09 13.37 3.38
N ASN A 11 -1.01 14.33 3.40
CA ASN A 11 -1.17 15.37 2.38
C ASN A 11 -1.34 14.77 0.96
N GLU A 12 -2.32 13.88 0.83
CA GLU A 12 -2.62 13.10 -0.38
C GLU A 12 -4.03 13.36 -0.90
N VAL A 13 -4.56 14.58 -0.73
CA VAL A 13 -5.94 14.90 -1.10
C VAL A 13 -6.25 14.62 -2.57
N ILE A 14 -5.29 14.80 -3.47
CA ILE A 14 -5.46 14.52 -4.91
C ILE A 14 -5.57 13.02 -5.13
N GLY A 15 -4.64 12.24 -4.57
CA GLY A 15 -4.65 10.79 -4.66
C GLY A 15 -5.91 10.17 -4.06
N VAL A 16 -6.36 10.68 -2.91
CA VAL A 16 -7.62 10.27 -2.30
C VAL A 16 -8.79 10.49 -3.27
N LYS A 17 -8.90 11.67 -3.86
CA LYS A 17 -9.96 11.99 -4.84
C LYS A 17 -9.94 11.12 -6.08
N GLU A 18 -8.77 10.92 -6.66
CA GLU A 18 -8.64 10.29 -7.97
C GLU A 18 -8.56 8.77 -7.90
N ILE A 19 -8.01 8.23 -6.82
CA ILE A 19 -7.69 6.81 -6.70
C ILE A 19 -8.72 6.08 -5.83
N LEU A 20 -9.07 6.60 -4.64
CA LEU A 20 -10.00 5.90 -3.76
C LEU A 20 -11.41 5.82 -4.32
N THR A 21 -11.81 6.75 -5.21
CA THR A 21 -13.09 6.67 -5.95
C THR A 21 -13.18 5.47 -6.90
N LYS A 22 -12.06 4.89 -7.29
CA LYS A 22 -11.99 3.71 -8.18
C LYS A 22 -12.01 2.39 -7.42
N ILE A 23 -11.94 2.44 -6.10
CA ILE A 23 -11.94 1.25 -5.25
C ILE A 23 -13.37 0.76 -5.06
N ASP A 24 -13.61 -0.51 -5.38
CA ASP A 24 -14.84 -1.18 -4.98
C ASP A 24 -14.64 -1.79 -3.59
N ARG A 25 -15.38 -1.28 -2.62
CA ARG A 25 -15.23 -1.67 -1.21
C ARG A 25 -15.67 -3.10 -0.90
N VAL A 26 -16.33 -3.78 -1.87
CA VAL A 26 -16.66 -5.21 -1.73
C VAL A 26 -15.45 -6.13 -1.84
N TRP A 27 -14.29 -5.62 -2.29
CA TRP A 27 -13.07 -6.42 -2.42
C TRP A 27 -12.44 -6.85 -1.11
N ALA A 28 -12.73 -6.14 0.00
CA ALA A 28 -12.24 -6.48 1.32
C ALA A 28 -13.26 -6.10 2.40
N GLU A 29 -13.15 -6.73 3.56
CA GLU A 29 -14.08 -6.56 4.68
C GLU A 29 -13.85 -5.26 5.44
N GLU A 30 -12.60 -4.82 5.54
CA GLU A 30 -12.24 -3.60 6.26
C GLU A 30 -11.40 -2.66 5.39
N TRP A 31 -11.72 -1.37 5.50
CA TRP A 31 -11.03 -0.31 4.79
C TRP A 31 -10.88 0.91 5.70
N PHE A 32 -9.65 1.29 6.01
CA PHE A 32 -9.40 2.49 6.78
C PHE A 32 -8.09 3.16 6.39
N LEU A 33 -8.08 4.48 6.58
CA LEU A 33 -6.89 5.30 6.40
C LEU A 33 -6.19 5.50 7.74
N ILE A 34 -4.86 5.47 7.72
CA ILE A 34 -4.03 5.95 8.82
C ILE A 34 -3.38 7.26 8.38
N ASP A 35 -3.91 8.37 8.88
CA ASP A 35 -3.50 9.70 8.42
C ASP A 35 -2.41 10.31 9.29
N GLY A 36 -1.34 10.74 8.67
CA GLY A 36 -0.16 11.35 9.29
C GLY A 36 -0.34 12.82 9.69
N ASN A 37 -1.52 13.22 10.11
CA ASN A 37 -1.92 14.60 10.45
C ASN A 37 -1.85 15.52 9.22
N SER A 38 -2.58 15.18 8.19
CA SER A 38 -2.72 15.97 6.96
C SER A 38 -3.39 17.31 7.20
N THR A 39 -2.99 18.31 6.42
CA THR A 39 -3.48 19.69 6.52
C THR A 39 -4.07 20.24 5.22
N ASP A 40 -4.10 19.43 4.16
CA ASP A 40 -4.50 19.78 2.80
C ASP A 40 -5.95 19.40 2.45
N GLY A 41 -6.70 18.82 3.40
CA GLY A 41 -8.06 18.33 3.19
C GLY A 41 -8.15 16.81 2.93
N THR A 42 -7.05 16.07 3.00
CA THR A 42 -7.00 14.60 2.84
C THR A 42 -8.03 13.90 3.72
N ILE A 43 -8.06 14.22 5.01
CA ILE A 43 -8.98 13.60 6.00
C ILE A 43 -10.43 13.82 5.58
N GLN A 44 -10.79 15.08 5.35
CA GLN A 44 -12.17 15.44 5.00
C GLN A 44 -12.62 14.74 3.71
N GLU A 45 -11.76 14.65 2.72
CA GLU A 45 -12.07 13.98 1.46
C GLU A 45 -12.27 12.47 1.65
N ALA A 46 -11.42 11.81 2.42
CA ALA A 46 -11.55 10.40 2.71
C ALA A 46 -12.86 10.08 3.48
N GLU A 47 -13.21 10.91 4.47
CA GLU A 47 -14.47 10.80 5.22
C GLU A 47 -15.69 11.02 4.30
N ASN A 48 -15.64 11.99 3.37
CA ASN A 48 -16.68 12.24 2.38
C ASN A 48 -16.91 11.04 1.45
N LEU A 49 -15.84 10.28 1.15
CA LEU A 49 -15.90 9.03 0.39
C LEU A 49 -16.35 7.83 1.25
N GLY A 50 -16.62 8.04 2.54
CA GLY A 50 -17.10 7.03 3.48
C GLY A 50 -16.02 6.10 4.02
N PHE A 51 -14.74 6.48 3.94
CA PHE A 51 -13.68 5.75 4.59
C PHE A 51 -13.55 6.14 6.07
N GLU A 52 -13.25 5.17 6.91
CA GLU A 52 -12.82 5.44 8.27
C GLU A 52 -11.41 6.04 8.25
N VAL A 53 -11.20 7.12 9.00
CA VAL A 53 -9.91 7.78 9.10
C VAL A 53 -9.42 7.77 10.54
N ILE A 54 -8.27 7.18 10.76
CA ILE A 54 -7.59 7.11 12.05
C ILE A 54 -6.40 8.05 12.00
N GLN A 55 -6.38 9.03 12.88
CA GLN A 55 -5.24 9.94 12.98
C GLN A 55 -4.07 9.24 13.67
N GLN A 56 -2.94 9.23 13.02
CA GLN A 56 -1.71 8.64 13.53
C GLN A 56 -1.23 9.36 14.80
N THR A 57 -0.92 8.60 15.84
CA THR A 57 -0.39 9.16 17.09
C THR A 57 1.11 9.41 17.03
N GLY A 58 1.83 8.59 16.30
CA GLY A 58 3.27 8.73 16.09
C GLY A 58 3.62 9.49 14.81
N LYS A 59 4.81 9.22 14.26
CA LYS A 59 5.31 9.89 13.03
C LYS A 59 5.88 8.87 12.06
N GLY A 60 5.71 9.17 10.78
CA GLY A 60 6.31 8.43 9.67
C GLY A 60 5.54 7.18 9.26
N LEU A 61 5.86 6.69 8.07
CA LEU A 61 5.14 5.61 7.40
C LEU A 61 5.17 4.30 8.20
N SER A 62 6.31 3.96 8.80
CA SER A 62 6.44 2.75 9.62
C SER A 62 5.51 2.75 10.83
N ASN A 63 5.24 3.92 11.41
CA ASN A 63 4.30 4.03 12.52
C ASN A 63 2.86 3.91 12.02
N ALA A 64 2.53 4.50 10.87
CA ALA A 64 1.21 4.33 10.25
C ALA A 64 0.89 2.85 9.99
N TYR A 65 1.83 2.10 9.43
CA TYR A 65 1.67 0.66 9.22
C TYR A 65 1.44 -0.09 10.53
N ARG A 66 2.22 0.19 11.56
CA ARG A 66 2.08 -0.47 12.87
C ARG A 66 0.74 -0.15 13.54
N GLU A 67 0.32 1.11 13.50
CA GLU A 67 -0.99 1.50 14.04
C GLU A 67 -2.13 0.86 13.25
N GLY A 68 -2.02 0.83 11.93
CA GLY A 68 -2.99 0.17 11.06
C GLY A 68 -3.12 -1.34 11.36
N VAL A 69 -1.99 -2.05 11.47
CA VAL A 69 -2.00 -3.48 11.84
C VAL A 69 -2.63 -3.71 13.22
N ASN A 70 -2.36 -2.85 14.19
CA ASN A 70 -2.97 -2.97 15.52
C ASN A 70 -4.48 -2.69 15.54
N HIS A 71 -4.99 -1.96 14.56
CA HIS A 71 -6.42 -1.65 14.42
C HIS A 71 -7.16 -2.73 13.62
N ALA A 72 -6.48 -3.35 12.66
CA ALA A 72 -7.06 -4.32 11.76
C ALA A 72 -7.54 -5.58 12.48
N SER A 73 -8.68 -6.12 12.05
CA SER A 73 -9.24 -7.39 12.55
C SER A 73 -9.19 -8.52 11.53
N GLY A 74 -8.84 -8.22 10.27
CA GLY A 74 -8.74 -9.19 9.19
C GLY A 74 -7.59 -10.18 9.38
N GLU A 75 -7.79 -11.40 8.88
CA GLU A 75 -6.75 -12.45 8.85
C GLU A 75 -5.59 -12.07 7.93
N ASN A 76 -5.89 -11.33 6.85
CA ASN A 76 -4.92 -10.79 5.91
C ASN A 76 -4.83 -9.28 6.02
N ILE A 77 -3.63 -8.74 5.86
CA ILE A 77 -3.39 -7.31 5.83
C ILE A 77 -2.91 -6.92 4.44
N LEU A 78 -3.56 -5.93 3.83
CA LEU A 78 -3.13 -5.34 2.58
C LEU A 78 -2.80 -3.87 2.80
N PHE A 79 -1.61 -3.45 2.39
CA PHE A 79 -1.21 -2.05 2.37
C PHE A 79 -1.40 -1.48 0.97
N PHE A 80 -2.11 -0.38 0.86
CA PHE A 80 -2.34 0.33 -0.39
C PHE A 80 -2.04 1.81 -0.21
N SER A 81 -1.28 2.43 -1.13
CA SER A 81 -1.01 3.87 -1.11
C SER A 81 -1.72 4.55 -2.28
N PRO A 82 -2.44 5.66 -2.06
CA PRO A 82 -3.11 6.42 -3.12
C PRO A 82 -2.17 7.42 -3.81
N ASP A 83 -0.88 7.14 -3.88
CA ASP A 83 0.15 8.01 -4.46
C ASP A 83 0.33 7.87 -5.99
N GLY A 84 -0.53 7.08 -6.63
CA GLY A 84 -0.48 6.82 -8.08
C GLY A 84 0.52 5.75 -8.52
N ASN A 85 1.29 5.17 -7.60
CA ASN A 85 2.25 4.11 -7.92
C ASN A 85 1.64 2.70 -7.95
N ALA A 86 0.40 2.55 -7.52
CA ALA A 86 -0.31 1.27 -7.48
C ALA A 86 -1.71 1.42 -8.11
N GLU A 87 -2.10 0.43 -8.90
CA GLU A 87 -3.42 0.40 -9.53
C GLU A 87 -4.46 -0.20 -8.56
N PRO A 88 -5.62 0.46 -8.33
CA PRO A 88 -6.66 -0.09 -7.47
C PRO A 88 -7.11 -1.50 -7.86
N ASN A 89 -7.18 -1.78 -9.16
CA ASN A 89 -7.57 -3.09 -9.70
C ASN A 89 -6.59 -4.23 -9.38
N ASP A 90 -5.44 -3.94 -8.80
CA ASP A 90 -4.52 -4.97 -8.32
C ASP A 90 -4.88 -5.48 -6.92
N ILE A 91 -5.66 -4.73 -6.16
CA ILE A 91 -6.13 -5.13 -4.82
C ILE A 91 -6.83 -6.50 -4.85
N PRO A 92 -7.89 -6.72 -5.65
CA PRO A 92 -8.56 -8.01 -5.68
C PRO A 92 -7.67 -9.14 -6.23
N LYS A 93 -6.70 -8.84 -7.10
CA LYS A 93 -5.73 -9.83 -7.61
C LYS A 93 -4.79 -10.30 -6.51
N LEU A 94 -4.29 -9.36 -5.67
CA LEU A 94 -3.43 -9.68 -4.53
C LEU A 94 -4.17 -10.53 -3.51
N ILE A 95 -5.39 -10.14 -3.13
CA ILE A 95 -6.23 -10.88 -2.19
C ILE A 95 -6.50 -12.29 -2.71
N LYS A 96 -6.92 -12.40 -3.98
CA LYS A 96 -7.17 -13.70 -4.61
C LYS A 96 -5.92 -14.58 -4.60
N LYS A 97 -4.77 -14.04 -4.98
CA LYS A 97 -3.51 -14.79 -5.01
C LYS A 97 -3.09 -15.24 -3.61
N MET A 98 -3.23 -14.39 -2.61
CA MET A 98 -2.95 -14.73 -1.21
C MET A 98 -3.76 -15.95 -0.77
N VAL A 99 -5.06 -15.96 -1.05
CA VAL A 99 -5.98 -17.02 -0.64
C VAL A 99 -5.76 -18.30 -1.44
N ASP A 100 -5.71 -18.19 -2.78
CA ASP A 100 -5.64 -19.36 -3.67
C ASP A 100 -4.33 -20.14 -3.54
N GLU A 101 -3.22 -19.44 -3.32
CA GLU A 101 -1.89 -20.04 -3.24
C GLU A 101 -1.40 -20.23 -1.80
N ASN A 102 -2.19 -19.81 -0.80
CA ASN A 102 -1.86 -19.85 0.63
C ASN A 102 -0.46 -19.27 0.91
N CYS A 103 -0.22 -18.08 0.37
CA CYS A 103 1.07 -17.39 0.51
C CYS A 103 1.17 -16.68 1.87
N ASP A 104 2.38 -16.59 2.41
CA ASP A 104 2.65 -15.73 3.58
C ASP A 104 2.75 -14.26 3.20
N ILE A 105 3.24 -13.95 1.99
CA ILE A 105 3.38 -12.59 1.46
C ILE A 105 3.12 -12.61 -0.05
N VAL A 106 2.35 -11.62 -0.52
CA VAL A 106 2.16 -11.34 -1.96
C VAL A 106 2.45 -9.86 -2.19
N GLN A 107 3.20 -9.55 -3.24
CA GLN A 107 3.50 -8.16 -3.61
C GLN A 107 3.49 -7.97 -5.12
N ILE A 108 3.18 -6.75 -5.55
CA ILE A 108 3.33 -6.34 -6.95
C ILE A 108 4.80 -6.02 -7.22
N SER A 109 5.33 -6.55 -8.30
CA SER A 109 6.70 -6.25 -8.72
C SER A 109 6.71 -5.07 -9.69
N ARG A 110 7.46 -4.02 -9.39
CA ARG A 110 7.74 -2.92 -10.34
C ARG A 110 8.61 -3.37 -11.51
N PHE A 111 9.36 -4.46 -11.35
CA PHE A 111 10.31 -4.99 -12.33
C PHE A 111 9.78 -6.21 -13.08
N GLY A 112 8.48 -6.48 -13.01
CA GLY A 112 7.82 -7.52 -13.80
C GLY A 112 7.90 -7.21 -15.31
N LYS A 113 7.61 -8.21 -16.15
CA LYS A 113 7.64 -8.04 -17.62
C LYS A 113 6.72 -6.94 -18.17
N GLU A 114 5.73 -6.53 -17.38
CA GLU A 114 4.75 -5.47 -17.69
C GLU A 114 4.89 -4.24 -16.77
N GLY A 115 5.83 -4.28 -15.82
CA GLY A 115 6.09 -3.17 -14.89
C GLY A 115 6.90 -2.08 -15.59
N ILE A 116 6.34 -0.88 -15.69
CA ILE A 116 7.05 0.33 -16.12
C ILE A 116 7.23 1.18 -14.86
N SER A 117 8.47 1.49 -14.52
CA SER A 117 8.77 2.45 -13.46
C SER A 117 9.17 3.77 -14.13
N GLU A 118 8.33 4.77 -14.04
CA GLU A 118 8.63 6.13 -14.58
C GLU A 118 9.76 6.81 -13.79
N ASP A 119 10.03 6.35 -12.56
CA ASP A 119 11.06 6.90 -11.67
C ASP A 119 12.45 6.26 -11.85
N ASP A 120 12.59 5.24 -12.70
CA ASP A 120 13.86 4.53 -12.88
C ASP A 120 14.82 5.32 -13.77
N THR A 121 15.66 6.10 -13.13
CA THR A 121 16.86 6.67 -13.79
C THR A 121 17.95 5.60 -13.89
N ILE A 122 18.93 5.80 -14.80
CA ILE A 122 20.09 4.90 -14.94
C ILE A 122 20.83 4.73 -13.59
N ILE A 123 20.84 5.77 -12.78
CA ILE A 123 21.49 5.78 -11.45
C ILE A 123 20.71 4.90 -10.46
N THR A 124 19.38 5.01 -10.42
CA THR A 124 18.53 4.19 -9.54
C THR A 124 18.56 2.72 -9.97
N ALA A 125 18.53 2.43 -11.27
CA ALA A 125 18.64 1.07 -11.77
C ALA A 125 19.98 0.41 -11.41
N PHE A 126 21.09 1.16 -11.52
CA PHE A 126 22.41 0.69 -11.09
C PHE A 126 22.46 0.46 -9.55
N GLY A 127 21.94 1.41 -8.78
CA GLY A 127 21.85 1.30 -7.31
C GLY A 127 21.05 0.08 -6.86
N ASN A 128 19.90 -0.16 -7.47
CA ASN A 128 19.05 -1.30 -7.19
C ASN A 128 19.75 -2.64 -7.51
N ARG A 129 20.44 -2.72 -8.66
CA ARG A 129 21.23 -3.92 -9.02
C ARG A 129 22.37 -4.17 -8.04
N MET A 130 23.10 -3.13 -7.68
CA MET A 130 24.19 -3.24 -6.72
C MET A 130 23.67 -3.67 -5.35
N PHE A 131 22.57 -3.07 -4.87
CA PHE A 131 21.96 -3.44 -3.59
C PHE A 131 21.47 -4.89 -3.61
N THR A 132 20.77 -5.32 -4.66
CA THR A 132 20.33 -6.71 -4.82
C THR A 132 21.53 -7.68 -4.81
N PHE A 133 22.61 -7.35 -5.50
CA PHE A 133 23.82 -8.16 -5.50
C PHE A 133 24.41 -8.29 -4.07
N LEU A 134 24.50 -7.18 -3.35
CA LEU A 134 25.02 -7.19 -1.97
C LEU A 134 24.13 -8.03 -1.04
N VAL A 135 22.81 -7.86 -1.12
CA VAL A 135 21.86 -8.67 -0.33
C VAL A 135 22.04 -10.15 -0.64
N ASN A 136 22.15 -10.53 -1.92
CA ASN A 136 22.33 -11.92 -2.31
C ASN A 136 23.65 -12.50 -1.79
N VAL A 137 24.73 -11.71 -1.83
CA VAL A 137 26.06 -12.15 -1.34
C VAL A 137 26.08 -12.30 0.18
N PHE A 138 25.52 -11.33 0.92
CA PHE A 138 25.63 -11.31 2.38
C PHE A 138 24.54 -12.11 3.10
N PHE A 139 23.39 -12.28 2.48
CA PHE A 139 22.21 -12.91 3.12
C PHE A 139 21.73 -14.16 2.38
N GLY A 140 22.45 -14.63 1.35
CA GLY A 140 22.13 -15.87 0.65
C GLY A 140 20.83 -15.81 -0.16
N GLY A 141 20.41 -14.64 -0.62
CA GLY A 141 19.28 -14.49 -1.52
C GLY A 141 19.53 -15.18 -2.87
N LYS A 142 18.46 -15.69 -3.48
CA LYS A 142 18.49 -16.31 -4.81
C LYS A 142 17.71 -15.49 -5.81
#